data_50c1cfe6501f6fa7a7cd2e43795f803e
#
_entry.id   50c1cfe6501f6fa7a7cd2e43795f803e
#
_cell.length_a   1.000
_cell.length_b   1.000
_cell.length_c   1.000
_cell.angle_alpha   90.00
_cell.angle_beta   90.00
_cell.angle_gamma   90.00
#
_symmetry.space_group_name_H-M   'P 1'
#
loop_
_entity.id
_entity.type
_entity.pdbx_description
1 polymer ?
#
loop_
_entity_poly.entity_id
_entity_poly.type
_entity_poly.pdbx_seq_one_letter_code
_entity_poly.pdbx_strand_id
1 'polypeptide(L)'
;EISETIKELEEAMKNYRAAIGVVLTVSPTKEERSIEKSTIGINHRYAFNGYGSFDSTKMEMKEEFTDLYKEAGFGSIRYPGGTISNLFRWKDTIGDKEDRVNQIHGFYNNPNQGGIAPNFGLTEVADFAYRDDVQSEIVYVYGFGRGSAQDAADLVEYLNAPAGSNPGGGVAWADIRKENGHAEPYNVRYFEIGNENNQPGTDGT
;
A
#
# COMPACT_ATOMS: atom_id res chain seq x y z
N GLU A 1 24.76 41.89 11.83
CA GLU A 1 25.56 40.66 11.53
C GLU A 1 24.65 39.53 11.09
N ILE A 2 23.82 38.91 11.97
CA ILE A 2 22.99 37.73 11.59
C ILE A 2 22.04 38.07 10.42
N SER A 3 21.38 39.21 10.45
CA SER A 3 20.47 39.64 9.38
C SER A 3 21.18 39.89 8.04
N GLU A 4 22.42 40.31 8.09
CA GLU A 4 23.26 40.55 6.93
C GLU A 4 23.77 39.25 6.32
N THR A 5 24.21 38.33 7.16
CA THR A 5 24.60 36.97 6.74
C THR A 5 23.44 36.20 6.09
N ILE A 6 22.20 36.36 6.61
CA ILE A 6 21.01 35.76 6.01
C ILE A 6 20.78 36.31 4.60
N LYS A 7 20.88 37.62 4.40
CA LYS A 7 20.72 38.23 3.08
C LYS A 7 21.80 37.82 2.08
N GLU A 8 23.04 37.69 2.55
CA GLU A 8 24.15 37.18 1.72
C GLU A 8 23.92 35.73 1.31
N LEU A 9 23.39 34.92 2.20
CA LEU A 9 23.07 33.52 1.91
C LEU A 9 21.89 33.42 0.92
N GLU A 10 20.84 34.21 1.11
CA GLU A 10 19.70 34.28 0.17
C GLU A 10 20.14 34.70 -1.23
N GLU A 11 20.98 35.70 -1.35
CA GLU A 11 21.52 36.18 -2.62
C GLU A 11 22.43 35.10 -3.26
N ALA A 12 23.29 34.44 -2.48
CA ALA A 12 24.12 33.33 -2.94
C ALA A 12 23.30 32.15 -3.44
N MET A 13 22.22 31.79 -2.73
CA MET A 13 21.29 30.75 -3.14
C MET A 13 20.54 31.13 -4.43
N LYS A 14 20.12 32.38 -4.58
CA LYS A 14 19.48 32.88 -5.78
C LYS A 14 20.42 32.82 -6.99
N ASN A 15 21.67 33.26 -6.81
CA ASN A 15 22.70 33.23 -7.83
C ASN A 15 23.07 31.78 -8.21
N TYR A 16 23.16 30.89 -7.24
CA TYR A 16 23.39 29.45 -7.48
C TYR A 16 22.25 28.84 -8.29
N ARG A 17 20.99 29.11 -7.92
CA ARG A 17 19.80 28.66 -8.67
C ARG A 17 19.79 29.23 -10.10
N ALA A 18 20.19 30.46 -10.28
CA ALA A 18 20.31 31.08 -11.60
C ALA A 18 21.43 30.47 -12.46
N ALA A 19 22.55 30.09 -11.81
CA ALA A 19 23.71 29.53 -12.48
C ALA A 19 23.52 28.06 -12.91
N ILE A 20 22.76 27.29 -12.13
CA ILE A 20 22.39 25.91 -12.49
C ILE A 20 21.03 25.81 -13.20
N GLY A 21 20.49 26.96 -13.59
CA GLY A 21 19.15 27.13 -14.11
C GLY A 21 18.80 26.11 -15.20
N VAL A 22 18.08 25.07 -14.79
CA VAL A 22 17.30 24.27 -15.74
C VAL A 22 16.14 25.16 -16.17
N VAL A 23 16.21 25.71 -17.36
CA VAL A 23 15.07 26.41 -17.96
C VAL A 23 14.09 25.33 -18.40
N LEU A 24 13.06 25.11 -17.62
CA LEU A 24 11.93 24.29 -17.99
C LEU A 24 11.02 25.16 -18.87
N THR A 25 11.12 24.96 -20.18
CA THR A 25 10.15 25.55 -21.10
C THR A 25 8.97 24.58 -21.23
N VAL A 26 7.87 24.91 -20.56
CA VAL A 26 6.61 24.19 -20.78
C VAL A 26 5.95 24.79 -22.02
N SER A 27 6.03 24.09 -23.14
CA SER A 27 5.22 24.42 -24.32
C SER A 27 3.91 23.64 -24.21
N PRO A 28 2.76 24.28 -24.01
CA PRO A 28 1.48 23.58 -24.09
C PRO A 28 1.31 23.16 -25.56
N THR A 29 1.64 21.92 -25.85
CA THR A 29 1.29 21.32 -27.13
C THR A 29 -0.19 21.01 -27.12
N LYS A 30 -0.84 21.05 -28.29
CA LYS A 30 -2.29 20.84 -28.45
C LYS A 30 -2.78 19.40 -28.12
N GLU A 31 -1.91 18.51 -27.69
CA GLU A 31 -2.27 17.15 -27.31
C GLU A 31 -2.56 17.12 -25.79
N GLU A 32 -3.81 17.23 -25.43
CA GLU A 32 -4.29 16.91 -24.11
C GLU A 32 -4.30 15.40 -23.96
N ARG A 33 -3.50 14.87 -23.05
CA ARG A 33 -3.60 13.48 -22.60
C ARG A 33 -4.31 13.45 -21.26
N SER A 34 -5.33 12.66 -21.18
CA SER A 34 -5.96 12.37 -19.89
C SER A 34 -4.99 11.56 -19.02
N ILE A 35 -4.77 12.02 -17.82
CA ILE A 35 -4.02 11.28 -16.80
C ILE A 35 -5.04 10.50 -15.99
N GLU A 36 -4.91 9.18 -16.00
CA GLU A 36 -5.77 8.32 -15.17
C GLU A 36 -5.55 8.65 -13.69
N LYS A 37 -6.65 8.73 -12.94
CA LYS A 37 -6.62 9.02 -11.49
C LYS A 37 -5.66 8.09 -10.75
N SER A 38 -5.61 6.81 -11.12
CA SER A 38 -4.73 5.79 -10.54
C SER A 38 -3.23 6.04 -10.73
N THR A 39 -2.83 6.97 -11.59
CA THR A 39 -1.43 7.36 -11.77
C THR A 39 -0.87 8.10 -10.55
N ILE A 40 -1.74 8.73 -9.77
CA ILE A 40 -1.36 9.48 -8.57
C ILE A 40 -1.85 8.71 -7.35
N GLY A 41 -0.93 8.32 -6.48
CA GLY A 41 -1.28 7.51 -5.32
C GLY A 41 -0.24 7.56 -4.21
N ILE A 42 -0.47 6.76 -3.19
CA ILE A 42 0.45 6.64 -2.05
C ILE A 42 0.91 5.21 -1.84
N ASN A 43 2.12 5.07 -1.28
CA ASN A 43 2.59 3.80 -0.73
C ASN A 43 2.18 3.74 0.74
N HIS A 44 1.33 2.78 1.09
CA HIS A 44 0.79 2.65 2.44
C HIS A 44 1.16 1.31 3.07
N ARG A 45 1.23 1.28 4.39
CA ARG A 45 1.71 0.11 5.15
C ARG A 45 0.63 -0.45 6.04
N TYR A 46 0.69 -1.78 6.28
CA TYR A 46 -0.15 -2.43 7.29
C TYR A 46 0.27 -2.09 8.73
N ALA A 47 1.58 -1.90 8.93
CA ALA A 47 2.20 -1.81 10.25
C ALA A 47 1.71 -0.59 11.04
N PHE A 48 1.62 -0.76 12.37
CA PHE A 48 1.24 0.29 13.32
C PHE A 48 -0.08 0.98 12.96
N ASN A 49 -1.08 0.19 12.56
CA ASN A 49 -2.38 0.67 12.12
C ASN A 49 -2.24 1.69 10.96
N GLY A 50 -1.51 1.31 9.91
CA GLY A 50 -1.24 2.22 8.80
C GLY A 50 -0.51 3.50 9.22
N TYR A 51 0.43 3.39 10.16
CA TYR A 51 1.09 4.54 10.78
C TYR A 51 0.10 5.56 11.38
N GLY A 52 -0.96 5.04 11.97
CA GLY A 52 -1.93 5.82 12.69
C GLY A 52 -3.10 6.33 11.84
N SER A 53 -3.17 5.99 10.55
CA SER A 53 -4.31 6.32 9.68
C SER A 53 -5.54 5.45 9.94
N PHE A 54 -5.36 4.27 10.51
CA PHE A 54 -6.41 3.29 10.77
C PHE A 54 -6.78 3.24 12.26
N ASP A 55 -8.07 3.22 12.56
CA ASP A 55 -8.59 3.03 13.91
C ASP A 55 -8.85 1.53 14.15
N SER A 56 -7.93 0.87 14.83
CA SER A 56 -8.04 -0.57 15.12
C SER A 56 -9.10 -0.93 16.18
N THR A 57 -9.72 0.03 16.82
CA THR A 57 -10.84 -0.20 17.72
C THR A 57 -12.16 -0.28 16.96
N LYS A 58 -12.31 0.60 15.98
CA LYS A 58 -13.48 0.63 15.09
C LYS A 58 -13.31 -0.23 13.84
N MET A 59 -12.09 -0.67 13.56
CA MET A 59 -11.70 -1.39 12.33
C MET A 59 -12.02 -0.61 11.05
N GLU A 60 -11.72 0.68 11.03
CA GLU A 60 -11.97 1.57 9.90
C GLU A 60 -10.84 2.60 9.71
N MET A 61 -10.71 3.11 8.49
CA MET A 61 -9.84 4.25 8.24
C MET A 61 -10.37 5.49 8.94
N LYS A 62 -9.47 6.26 9.57
CA LYS A 62 -9.84 7.53 10.19
C LYS A 62 -10.39 8.52 9.17
N GLU A 63 -11.42 9.24 9.53
CA GLU A 63 -12.07 10.20 8.65
C GLU A 63 -11.10 11.30 8.20
N GLU A 64 -10.27 11.81 9.11
CA GLU A 64 -9.23 12.79 8.80
C GLU A 64 -8.25 12.32 7.70
N PHE A 65 -7.85 11.05 7.75
CA PHE A 65 -7.00 10.48 6.71
C PHE A 65 -7.76 10.35 5.39
N THR A 66 -9.00 9.90 5.46
CA THR A 66 -9.87 9.74 4.29
C THR A 66 -10.09 11.06 3.57
N ASP A 67 -10.36 12.13 4.32
CA ASP A 67 -10.57 13.45 3.76
C ASP A 67 -9.31 13.99 3.09
N LEU A 68 -8.14 13.87 3.74
CA LEU A 68 -6.86 14.26 3.14
C LEU A 68 -6.53 13.43 1.89
N TYR A 69 -6.84 12.13 1.92
CA TYR A 69 -6.64 11.25 0.77
C TYR A 69 -7.46 11.69 -0.44
N LYS A 70 -8.72 12.04 -0.20
CA LYS A 70 -9.65 12.55 -1.23
C LYS A 70 -9.25 13.94 -1.72
N GLU A 71 -8.90 14.84 -0.82
CA GLU A 71 -8.44 16.20 -1.15
C GLU A 71 -7.17 16.17 -2.01
N ALA A 72 -6.23 15.26 -1.71
CA ALA A 72 -5.02 15.06 -2.51
C ALA A 72 -5.29 14.47 -3.90
N GLY A 73 -6.50 13.98 -4.16
CA GLY A 73 -6.89 13.40 -5.43
C GLY A 73 -6.21 12.05 -5.73
N PHE A 74 -5.81 11.31 -4.70
CA PHE A 74 -5.21 10.01 -4.88
C PHE A 74 -6.20 9.01 -5.49
N GLY A 75 -5.72 8.25 -6.47
CA GLY A 75 -6.50 7.22 -7.17
C GLY A 75 -5.88 5.84 -7.09
N SER A 76 -4.77 5.69 -6.37
CA SER A 76 -4.18 4.39 -6.08
C SER A 76 -3.54 4.33 -4.71
N ILE A 77 -3.59 3.14 -4.11
CA ILE A 77 -2.93 2.81 -2.85
C ILE A 77 -2.06 1.58 -3.05
N ARG A 78 -0.75 1.72 -2.86
CA ARG A 78 0.19 0.62 -2.93
C ARG A 78 0.34 -0.01 -1.54
N TYR A 79 0.04 -1.29 -1.39
CA TYR A 79 -0.08 -2.00 -0.13
C TYR A 79 0.56 -3.41 -0.23
N PRO A 80 1.13 -3.99 0.83
CA PRO A 80 1.17 -3.58 2.23
C PRO A 80 2.38 -2.72 2.62
N GLY A 81 3.07 -2.14 1.70
CA GLY A 81 4.17 -1.21 1.92
C GLY A 81 5.36 -1.43 1.00
N GLY A 82 6.55 -1.00 1.45
CA GLY A 82 7.83 -1.22 0.80
C GLY A 82 8.45 -2.56 1.20
N THR A 83 9.69 -2.55 1.73
CA THR A 83 10.47 -3.75 2.10
C THR A 83 9.72 -4.73 3.02
N ILE A 84 8.85 -4.24 3.88
CA ILE A 84 8.03 -5.09 4.76
C ILE A 84 7.08 -6.01 4.00
N SER A 85 6.72 -5.69 2.76
CA SER A 85 5.84 -6.50 1.94
C SER A 85 6.44 -7.87 1.61
N ASN A 86 7.76 -7.97 1.48
CA ASN A 86 8.44 -9.24 1.17
C ASN A 86 8.27 -10.30 2.26
N LEU A 87 7.98 -9.88 3.49
CA LEU A 87 7.76 -10.75 4.64
C LEU A 87 6.29 -10.87 5.04
N PHE A 88 5.42 -10.16 4.36
CA PHE A 88 4.00 -10.10 4.67
C PHE A 88 3.27 -11.38 4.24
N ARG A 89 2.51 -11.95 5.15
CA ARG A 89 1.70 -13.15 4.94
C ARG A 89 0.24 -12.77 4.95
N TRP A 90 -0.33 -12.56 3.80
CA TRP A 90 -1.69 -12.05 3.65
C TRP A 90 -2.76 -12.93 4.31
N LYS A 91 -2.59 -14.27 4.29
CA LYS A 91 -3.50 -15.24 4.92
C LYS A 91 -3.63 -15.04 6.43
N ASP A 92 -2.57 -14.54 7.05
CA ASP A 92 -2.52 -14.27 8.49
C ASP A 92 -3.19 -12.92 8.86
N THR A 93 -3.74 -12.19 7.88
CA THR A 93 -4.25 -10.83 8.05
C THR A 93 -5.72 -10.65 7.65
N ILE A 94 -6.39 -11.74 7.35
CA ILE A 94 -7.81 -11.79 6.98
C ILE A 94 -8.63 -12.44 8.11
N GLY A 95 -9.95 -12.32 8.03
CA GLY A 95 -10.85 -12.85 9.07
C GLY A 95 -10.89 -11.99 10.32
N ASP A 96 -11.38 -12.57 11.41
CA ASP A 96 -11.55 -11.88 12.67
C ASP A 96 -10.21 -11.38 13.25
N LYS A 97 -10.21 -10.19 13.80
CA LYS A 97 -9.01 -9.51 14.29
C LYS A 97 -8.25 -10.35 15.33
N GLU A 98 -8.96 -11.05 16.18
CA GLU A 98 -8.44 -11.86 17.28
C GLU A 98 -7.70 -13.11 16.78
N ASP A 99 -8.01 -13.57 15.59
CA ASP A 99 -7.41 -14.77 14.96
C ASP A 99 -6.19 -14.43 14.10
N ARG A 100 -5.92 -13.15 13.86
CA ARG A 100 -4.82 -12.71 13.01
C ARG A 100 -3.46 -12.93 13.66
N VAL A 101 -2.48 -13.29 12.84
CA VAL A 101 -1.12 -13.56 13.30
C VAL A 101 -0.23 -12.34 13.11
N ASN A 102 0.48 -11.98 14.17
CA ASN A 102 1.45 -10.89 14.13
C ASN A 102 2.50 -11.12 13.04
N GLN A 103 2.78 -10.07 12.27
CA GLN A 103 3.66 -10.09 11.13
C GLN A 103 5.09 -9.75 11.50
N ILE A 104 6.05 -10.39 10.85
CA ILE A 104 7.46 -9.98 10.92
C ILE A 104 7.64 -8.71 10.09
N HIS A 105 8.30 -7.72 10.67
CA HIS A 105 8.43 -6.40 10.05
C HIS A 105 9.79 -6.16 9.37
N GLY A 106 10.58 -7.19 9.12
CA GLY A 106 11.89 -7.01 8.50
C GLY A 106 12.94 -6.37 9.43
N PHE A 107 13.61 -5.32 9.01
CA PHE A 107 14.74 -4.71 9.74
C PHE A 107 14.43 -4.26 11.18
N TYR A 108 13.18 -4.00 11.48
CA TYR A 108 12.75 -3.50 12.80
C TYR A 108 12.24 -4.60 13.71
N ASN A 109 12.29 -5.83 13.25
CA ASN A 109 11.68 -6.92 13.99
C ASN A 109 12.73 -7.80 14.66
N ASN A 110 12.89 -7.58 15.95
CA ASN A 110 13.48 -8.61 16.78
C ASN A 110 12.45 -9.76 16.88
N PRO A 111 12.77 -10.99 16.42
CA PRO A 111 11.87 -12.15 16.52
C PRO A 111 11.36 -12.39 17.94
N ASN A 112 12.05 -11.87 18.95
CA ASN A 112 11.66 -11.96 20.35
C ASN A 112 10.61 -10.91 20.80
N GLN A 113 10.19 -10.00 19.92
CA GLN A 113 9.21 -8.94 20.25
C GLN A 113 7.78 -9.21 19.80
N GLY A 114 7.47 -10.45 19.39
CA GLY A 114 6.10 -10.85 19.09
C GLY A 114 5.50 -10.33 17.78
N GLY A 115 6.26 -9.59 16.97
CA GLY A 115 5.80 -9.08 15.69
C GLY A 115 4.84 -7.88 15.79
N ILE A 116 4.25 -7.49 14.67
CA ILE A 116 3.33 -6.37 14.54
C ILE A 116 1.95 -6.87 14.16
N ALA A 117 0.94 -6.48 14.94
CA ALA A 117 -0.43 -6.85 14.67
C ALA A 117 -0.93 -6.26 13.35
N PRO A 118 -1.49 -7.09 12.45
CA PRO A 118 -1.98 -6.63 11.15
C PRO A 118 -3.46 -6.19 11.25
N ASN A 119 -3.74 -5.21 12.11
CA ASN A 119 -5.11 -4.69 12.25
C ASN A 119 -5.62 -4.03 10.96
N PHE A 120 -4.72 -3.35 10.24
CA PHE A 120 -4.98 -2.84 8.90
C PHE A 120 -4.50 -3.89 7.89
N GLY A 121 -5.33 -4.92 7.72
CA GLY A 121 -5.05 -6.07 6.88
C GLY A 121 -5.53 -5.91 5.45
N LEU A 122 -5.58 -7.05 4.74
CA LEU A 122 -5.96 -7.08 3.32
C LEU A 122 -7.40 -6.63 3.09
N THR A 123 -8.32 -7.07 3.93
CA THR A 123 -9.75 -6.71 3.82
C THR A 123 -9.94 -5.22 4.04
N GLU A 124 -9.34 -4.67 5.09
CA GLU A 124 -9.51 -3.26 5.45
C GLU A 124 -8.96 -2.29 4.40
N VAL A 125 -7.82 -2.63 3.76
CA VAL A 125 -7.32 -1.79 2.66
C VAL A 125 -8.21 -1.90 1.43
N ALA A 126 -8.78 -3.08 1.16
CA ALA A 126 -9.66 -3.27 0.03
C ALA A 126 -11.00 -2.54 0.24
N ASP A 127 -11.60 -2.67 1.42
CA ASP A 127 -12.81 -1.96 1.78
C ASP A 127 -12.63 -0.44 1.71
N PHE A 128 -11.49 0.07 2.18
CA PHE A 128 -11.18 1.49 2.04
C PHE A 128 -11.03 1.92 0.57
N ALA A 129 -10.21 1.20 -0.20
CA ALA A 129 -9.89 1.59 -1.56
C ALA A 129 -11.14 1.59 -2.48
N TYR A 130 -11.99 0.60 -2.33
CA TYR A 130 -13.18 0.43 -3.17
C TYR A 130 -14.46 1.06 -2.61
N ARG A 131 -14.36 1.78 -1.51
CA ARG A 131 -15.47 2.56 -0.97
C ARG A 131 -15.95 3.57 -2.01
N ASP A 132 -17.28 3.76 -2.13
CA ASP A 132 -17.92 4.59 -3.17
C ASP A 132 -17.38 6.03 -3.23
N ASP A 133 -16.97 6.59 -2.09
CA ASP A 133 -16.47 7.95 -2.01
C ASP A 133 -14.93 8.07 -2.14
N VAL A 134 -14.21 6.94 -2.23
CA VAL A 134 -12.75 6.86 -2.40
C VAL A 134 -12.38 6.46 -3.81
N GLN A 135 -12.87 5.32 -4.28
CA GLN A 135 -12.68 4.80 -5.64
C GLN A 135 -11.21 4.79 -6.08
N SER A 136 -10.39 4.09 -5.32
CA SER A 136 -8.97 3.90 -5.60
C SER A 136 -8.65 2.50 -6.09
N GLU A 137 -7.64 2.39 -6.94
CA GLU A 137 -7.05 1.10 -7.29
C GLU A 137 -6.08 0.64 -6.21
N ILE A 138 -6.01 -0.67 -6.00
CA ILE A 138 -4.95 -1.26 -5.19
C ILE A 138 -3.81 -1.70 -6.11
N VAL A 139 -2.58 -1.30 -5.75
CA VAL A 139 -1.36 -1.90 -6.26
C VAL A 139 -0.84 -2.82 -5.17
N TYR A 140 -1.11 -4.12 -5.29
CA TYR A 140 -0.75 -5.07 -4.27
C TYR A 140 0.69 -5.57 -4.45
N VAL A 141 1.53 -5.40 -3.44
CA VAL A 141 2.90 -5.92 -3.42
C VAL A 141 2.91 -7.29 -2.77
N TYR A 142 3.06 -8.32 -3.57
CA TYR A 142 3.10 -9.70 -3.09
C TYR A 142 4.41 -10.00 -2.37
N GLY A 143 4.33 -10.72 -1.26
CA GLY A 143 5.46 -11.05 -0.40
C GLY A 143 6.42 -12.06 -1.00
N PHE A 144 7.36 -11.61 -1.82
CA PHE A 144 8.32 -12.47 -2.54
C PHE A 144 9.18 -13.32 -1.59
N GLY A 145 9.62 -12.76 -0.47
CA GLY A 145 10.55 -13.43 0.45
C GLY A 145 9.93 -14.61 1.23
N ARG A 146 8.60 -14.60 1.41
CA ARG A 146 7.88 -15.65 2.17
C ARG A 146 6.75 -16.32 1.40
N GLY A 147 6.50 -15.87 0.20
CA GLY A 147 5.45 -16.38 -0.65
C GLY A 147 5.88 -17.60 -1.45
N SER A 148 4.92 -18.14 -2.18
CA SER A 148 5.10 -19.19 -3.18
C SER A 148 4.17 -18.93 -4.35
N ALA A 149 4.39 -19.62 -5.47
CA ALA A 149 3.49 -19.52 -6.62
C ALA A 149 2.04 -19.89 -6.27
N GLN A 150 1.86 -20.93 -5.44
CA GLN A 150 0.52 -21.33 -4.98
C GLN A 150 -0.09 -20.25 -4.06
N ASP A 151 0.70 -19.68 -3.14
CA ASP A 151 0.21 -18.64 -2.25
C ASP A 151 -0.18 -17.35 -3.03
N ALA A 152 0.53 -17.04 -4.11
CA ALA A 152 0.16 -15.95 -5.02
C ALA A 152 -1.13 -16.26 -5.79
N ALA A 153 -1.31 -17.48 -6.25
CA ALA A 153 -2.56 -17.93 -6.90
C ALA A 153 -3.75 -17.85 -5.94
N ASP A 154 -3.55 -18.30 -4.71
CA ASP A 154 -4.56 -18.22 -3.63
C ASP A 154 -4.95 -16.76 -3.35
N LEU A 155 -3.99 -15.84 -3.33
CA LEU A 155 -4.25 -14.40 -3.17
C LEU A 155 -5.11 -13.85 -4.30
N VAL A 156 -4.77 -14.18 -5.55
CA VAL A 156 -5.55 -13.74 -6.71
C VAL A 156 -6.96 -14.32 -6.67
N GLU A 157 -7.12 -15.58 -6.24
CA GLU A 157 -8.42 -16.19 -6.03
C GLU A 157 -9.21 -15.45 -4.95
N TYR A 158 -8.60 -15.21 -3.79
CA TYR A 158 -9.25 -14.46 -2.69
C TYR A 158 -9.73 -13.09 -3.16
N LEU A 159 -8.92 -12.35 -3.92
CA LEU A 159 -9.25 -10.99 -4.35
C LEU A 159 -10.23 -10.94 -5.52
N ASN A 160 -10.14 -11.89 -6.47
CA ASN A 160 -10.73 -11.70 -7.79
C ASN A 160 -11.67 -12.81 -8.25
N ALA A 161 -11.67 -13.99 -7.62
CA ALA A 161 -12.55 -15.05 -8.05
C ALA A 161 -13.98 -14.86 -7.50
N PRO A 162 -15.03 -15.21 -8.27
CA PRO A 162 -16.38 -15.22 -7.76
C PRO A 162 -16.56 -16.26 -6.64
N ALA A 163 -17.36 -15.93 -5.63
CA ALA A 163 -17.74 -16.89 -4.61
C ALA A 163 -18.40 -18.14 -5.23
N GLY A 164 -18.09 -19.30 -4.68
CA GLY A 164 -18.52 -20.59 -5.26
C GLY A 164 -17.58 -21.12 -6.36
N SER A 165 -16.49 -20.41 -6.68
CA SER A 165 -15.46 -20.91 -7.58
C SER A 165 -14.16 -21.21 -6.80
N ASN A 166 -13.38 -22.16 -7.30
CA ASN A 166 -12.09 -22.54 -6.73
C ASN A 166 -11.10 -22.87 -7.86
N PRO A 167 -10.68 -21.86 -8.63
CA PRO A 167 -9.81 -22.06 -9.80
C PRO A 167 -8.40 -22.56 -9.43
N GLY A 168 -7.90 -22.22 -8.24
CA GLY A 168 -6.60 -22.65 -7.74
C GLY A 168 -6.60 -24.07 -7.18
N GLY A 169 -7.78 -24.65 -6.91
CA GLY A 169 -7.93 -25.89 -6.17
C GLY A 169 -7.57 -25.75 -4.67
N GLY A 170 -7.75 -26.82 -3.92
CA GLY A 170 -7.48 -26.81 -2.47
C GLY A 170 -8.51 -26.01 -1.70
N VAL A 171 -8.06 -25.01 -0.93
CA VAL A 171 -8.94 -24.12 -0.15
C VAL A 171 -9.66 -23.16 -1.10
N ALA A 172 -10.98 -23.06 -0.98
CA ALA A 172 -11.79 -22.14 -1.76
C ALA A 172 -11.69 -20.70 -1.20
N TRP A 173 -10.67 -19.97 -1.60
CA TRP A 173 -10.34 -18.64 -1.04
C TRP A 173 -11.40 -17.60 -1.34
N ALA A 174 -12.09 -17.70 -2.47
CA ALA A 174 -13.22 -16.84 -2.78
C ALA A 174 -14.39 -17.00 -1.81
N ASP A 175 -14.62 -18.22 -1.33
CA ASP A 175 -15.65 -18.49 -0.32
C ASP A 175 -15.23 -18.00 1.06
N ILE A 176 -13.94 -18.10 1.43
CA ILE A 176 -13.42 -17.49 2.66
C ILE A 176 -13.61 -15.97 2.64
N ARG A 177 -13.35 -15.30 1.50
CA ARG A 177 -13.65 -13.86 1.36
C ARG A 177 -15.12 -13.58 1.65
N LYS A 178 -16.03 -14.40 1.09
CA LYS A 178 -17.46 -14.26 1.33
C LYS A 178 -17.83 -14.48 2.80
N GLU A 179 -17.24 -15.48 3.45
CA GLU A 179 -17.42 -15.75 4.89
C GLU A 179 -16.92 -14.57 5.75
N ASN A 180 -15.84 -13.91 5.31
CA ASN A 180 -15.31 -12.69 5.92
C ASN A 180 -16.15 -11.43 5.60
N GLY A 181 -17.34 -11.58 5.03
CA GLY A 181 -18.31 -10.49 4.81
C GLY A 181 -18.28 -9.86 3.43
N HIS A 182 -17.40 -10.29 2.51
CA HIS A 182 -17.27 -9.70 1.18
C HIS A 182 -17.57 -10.72 0.06
N ALA A 183 -18.81 -10.78 -0.38
CA ALA A 183 -19.25 -11.78 -1.36
C ALA A 183 -18.68 -11.49 -2.77
N GLU A 184 -18.64 -10.23 -3.16
CA GLU A 184 -18.20 -9.82 -4.50
C GLU A 184 -16.67 -9.75 -4.59
N PRO A 185 -16.08 -10.04 -5.76
CA PRO A 185 -14.66 -9.85 -6.00
C PRO A 185 -14.24 -8.38 -5.86
N TYR A 186 -13.07 -8.15 -5.29
CA TYR A 186 -12.46 -6.80 -5.27
C TYR A 186 -11.96 -6.35 -6.63
N ASN A 187 -11.67 -7.29 -7.54
CA ASN A 187 -11.17 -7.03 -8.89
C ASN A 187 -9.84 -6.25 -8.90
N VAL A 188 -8.92 -6.60 -8.01
CA VAL A 188 -7.58 -6.01 -7.98
C VAL A 188 -6.83 -6.31 -9.28
N ARG A 189 -6.34 -5.27 -9.93
CA ARG A 189 -5.72 -5.37 -11.27
C ARG A 189 -4.20 -5.31 -11.27
N TYR A 190 -3.60 -4.73 -10.24
CA TYR A 190 -2.18 -4.45 -10.20
C TYR A 190 -1.49 -5.23 -9.10
N PHE A 191 -0.50 -6.03 -9.50
CA PHE A 191 0.31 -6.84 -8.60
C PHE A 191 1.79 -6.58 -8.87
N GLU A 192 2.55 -6.29 -7.84
CA GLU A 192 4.01 -6.25 -7.85
C GLU A 192 4.56 -7.49 -7.16
N ILE A 193 5.65 -8.03 -7.65
CA ILE A 193 6.31 -9.21 -7.06
C ILE A 193 7.50 -8.77 -6.23
N GLY A 194 7.23 -8.55 -4.95
CA GLY A 194 8.20 -8.06 -3.97
C GLY A 194 8.57 -6.60 -4.11
N ASN A 195 9.41 -6.15 -3.20
CA ASN A 195 9.96 -4.80 -3.16
C ASN A 195 11.47 -4.86 -2.94
N GLU A 196 12.24 -4.15 -3.75
CA GLU A 196 13.70 -4.07 -3.62
C GLU A 196 14.38 -5.44 -3.41
N ASN A 197 14.02 -6.42 -4.22
CA ASN A 197 14.41 -7.82 -4.05
C ASN A 197 15.92 -8.08 -4.08
N ASN A 198 16.71 -7.08 -4.42
CA ASN A 198 18.17 -7.09 -4.38
C ASN A 198 18.75 -6.68 -3.02
N GLN A 199 17.92 -6.27 -2.07
CA GLN A 199 18.39 -5.83 -0.74
C GLN A 199 18.51 -7.02 0.21
N PRO A 200 19.55 -7.06 1.07
CA PRO A 200 19.68 -8.08 2.12
C PRO A 200 18.46 -8.08 3.06
N GLY A 201 18.01 -9.26 3.46
CA GLY A 201 16.88 -9.42 4.39
C GLY A 201 15.49 -9.22 3.79
N THR A 202 15.38 -9.01 2.48
CA THR A 202 14.08 -8.91 1.80
C THR A 202 13.49 -10.28 1.45
N ASP A 203 14.29 -11.33 1.51
CA ASP A 203 13.94 -12.73 1.27
C ASP A 203 13.51 -13.50 2.54
N GLY A 204 13.54 -12.84 3.69
CA GLY A 204 13.18 -13.45 4.97
C GLY A 204 14.32 -14.17 5.69
N THR A 205 15.57 -14.00 5.22
CA THR A 205 16.78 -14.54 5.85
C THR A 205 17.47 -13.54 6.78
#